data_f5214b2fc538e693d81f5181cecb4674
#
_entry.id   f5214b2fc538e693d81f5181cecb4674
#
_cell.length_a   1.000
_cell.length_b   1.000
_cell.length_c   1.000
_cell.angle_alpha   90.00
_cell.angle_beta   90.00
_cell.angle_gamma   90.00
#
_symmetry.space_group_name_H-M   'P 1'
#
loop_
_entity.id
_entity.type
_entity.pdbx_description
1 polymer ?
#
loop_
_entity_poly.entity_id
_entity_poly.type
_entity_poly.pdbx_seq_one_letter_code
_entity_poly.pdbx_strand_id
1 'polypeptide(L)'
;MIRILYRKIIIGAVGMLFGSVGMVNVYATEVEIPIVQVSNLKYSYEQMKRDLDALEERYPGQMQVDSLGATADGRDITEVVLGDVNAEHHILIQATMHAREYMNTVLAMNQIEDYLRDSERRSYAGQRWEDVFENVCLHIIPMVNPDGVTISQDGVDGIHDENLKKQVEQCYQTDLANGKGSSDMEQYFRTWKANAEGVDLNRNFDAGWESYIGASGPSTECYKGTAPASEAESKAVLSVAENYDLDCCIAYHSFGNLIYWNYGSQGDVLNADQELAQCVSDVTGYEMHSTVQDSTDAAGCSDYFVLNLGIPAVTIENGGSECPMPIEEYQPMYQRNQDLWA
;
A
#
# COMPACT_ATOMS: atom_id res chain seq x y z
N MET A 1 9.20 -19.28 -31.28
CA MET A 1 10.55 -19.88 -31.35
C MET A 1 11.53 -18.88 -30.72
N ILE A 2 11.42 -18.59 -29.42
CA ILE A 2 12.40 -17.97 -28.53
C ILE A 2 11.98 -18.37 -27.11
N ARG A 3 12.29 -19.58 -26.77
CA ARG A 3 12.29 -20.13 -25.41
C ARG A 3 13.50 -21.04 -25.34
N ILE A 4 14.63 -20.52 -24.98
CA ILE A 4 15.87 -21.17 -24.52
C ILE A 4 16.96 -20.09 -24.60
N LEU A 5 17.22 -19.37 -23.53
CA LEU A 5 18.52 -18.72 -23.26
C LEU A 5 18.52 -17.97 -21.94
N TYR A 6 18.39 -18.68 -20.81
CA TYR A 6 18.94 -18.22 -19.52
C TYR A 6 19.24 -19.43 -18.63
N ARG A 7 20.14 -20.27 -19.13
CA ARG A 7 20.96 -21.16 -18.30
C ARG A 7 22.41 -20.85 -18.66
N LYS A 8 23.02 -19.91 -17.96
CA LYS A 8 24.48 -19.80 -17.90
C LYS A 8 24.94 -19.97 -16.45
N ILE A 9 25.36 -21.19 -16.19
CA ILE A 9 26.22 -21.60 -15.10
C ILE A 9 27.48 -20.74 -15.12
N ILE A 10 27.73 -19.99 -14.04
CA ILE A 10 29.04 -19.39 -13.80
C ILE A 10 29.88 -20.47 -13.13
N ILE A 11 30.71 -21.18 -13.91
CA ILE A 11 31.78 -22.04 -13.40
C ILE A 11 32.99 -21.12 -13.20
N GLY A 12 33.26 -20.74 -11.96
CA GLY A 12 34.52 -20.11 -11.58
C GLY A 12 35.61 -21.16 -11.50
N ALA A 13 36.71 -20.90 -12.20
CA ALA A 13 37.90 -21.77 -12.22
C ALA A 13 38.52 -21.86 -10.82
N VAL A 14 38.63 -23.06 -10.29
CA VAL A 14 39.42 -23.36 -9.08
C VAL A 14 40.74 -23.98 -9.51
N GLY A 15 41.83 -23.26 -9.20
CA GLY A 15 43.19 -23.78 -9.34
C GLY A 15 43.45 -24.96 -8.38
N MET A 16 44.09 -26.02 -8.90
CA MET A 16 44.46 -27.20 -8.12
C MET A 16 45.55 -26.88 -7.08
N LEU A 17 45.21 -27.17 -5.81
CA LEU A 17 46.20 -27.46 -4.77
C LEU A 17 45.78 -28.76 -4.14
N PHE A 18 46.64 -29.76 -4.25
CA PHE A 18 46.47 -31.09 -3.64
C PHE A 18 46.57 -31.00 -2.11
N GLY A 19 45.52 -31.37 -1.41
CA GLY A 19 45.49 -31.58 0.03
C GLY A 19 44.13 -32.12 0.43
N SER A 20 44.08 -33.31 1.01
CA SER A 20 43.02 -34.12 1.60
C SER A 20 41.57 -33.61 1.36
N VAL A 21 40.84 -34.36 0.54
CA VAL A 21 39.47 -34.10 0.12
C VAL A 21 38.51 -34.41 1.26
N GLY A 22 38.07 -33.35 1.97
CA GLY A 22 36.75 -33.35 2.57
C GLY A 22 35.76 -32.92 1.47
N MET A 23 34.77 -33.75 1.14
CA MET A 23 33.67 -33.33 0.26
C MET A 23 32.90 -32.21 0.94
N VAL A 24 33.14 -31.00 0.52
CA VAL A 24 32.22 -29.88 0.82
C VAL A 24 31.07 -30.06 -0.15
N ASN A 25 29.93 -30.56 0.35
CA ASN A 25 28.66 -30.44 -0.38
C ASN A 25 28.31 -28.98 -0.49
N VAL A 26 28.66 -28.36 -1.60
CA VAL A 26 28.11 -27.04 -1.98
C VAL A 26 26.69 -27.32 -2.45
N TYR A 27 25.74 -27.18 -1.54
CA TYR A 27 24.35 -27.05 -1.94
C TYR A 27 24.26 -25.74 -2.71
N ALA A 28 24.02 -25.82 -4.02
CA ALA A 28 23.58 -24.67 -4.78
C ALA A 28 22.21 -24.29 -4.19
N THR A 29 22.13 -23.21 -3.44
CA THR A 29 20.86 -22.62 -3.11
C THR A 29 20.24 -22.21 -4.44
N GLU A 30 19.15 -22.89 -4.85
CA GLU A 30 18.34 -22.43 -5.96
C GLU A 30 17.92 -20.99 -5.63
N VAL A 31 18.28 -20.07 -6.50
CA VAL A 31 17.80 -18.69 -6.38
C VAL A 31 16.31 -18.74 -6.69
N GLU A 32 15.51 -18.62 -5.66
CA GLU A 32 14.07 -18.61 -5.78
C GLU A 32 13.66 -17.35 -6.55
N ILE A 33 12.91 -17.54 -7.64
CA ILE A 33 12.42 -16.41 -8.45
C ILE A 33 11.24 -15.81 -7.70
N PRO A 34 11.27 -14.50 -7.40
CA PRO A 34 10.14 -13.82 -6.76
C PRO A 34 8.85 -13.96 -7.58
N ILE A 35 7.71 -14.10 -6.89
CA ILE A 35 6.38 -14.08 -7.48
C ILE A 35 6.02 -12.65 -7.87
N VAL A 36 6.16 -11.74 -6.91
CA VAL A 36 5.86 -10.33 -7.13
C VAL A 36 6.98 -9.69 -7.94
N GLN A 37 6.68 -9.34 -9.19
CA GLN A 37 7.67 -8.77 -10.10
C GLN A 37 7.24 -7.40 -10.62
N VAL A 38 8.12 -6.43 -10.48
CA VAL A 38 7.95 -5.11 -11.08
C VAL A 38 8.57 -5.13 -12.47
N SER A 39 7.77 -5.49 -13.48
CA SER A 39 8.25 -5.57 -14.86
C SER A 39 7.82 -4.39 -15.74
N ASN A 40 6.83 -3.63 -15.30
CA ASN A 40 6.32 -2.45 -16.00
C ASN A 40 5.67 -1.46 -15.01
N LEU A 41 5.20 -0.33 -15.52
CA LEU A 41 4.57 0.74 -14.73
C LEU A 41 3.17 0.39 -14.20
N LYS A 42 2.55 -0.70 -14.72
CA LYS A 42 1.18 -1.08 -14.36
C LYS A 42 1.18 -2.38 -13.57
N TYR A 43 0.75 -2.30 -12.32
CA TYR A 43 0.46 -3.48 -11.50
C TYR A 43 -1.04 -3.49 -11.22
N SER A 44 -1.78 -4.28 -12.00
CA SER A 44 -3.24 -4.27 -11.97
C SER A 44 -3.82 -5.05 -10.79
N TYR A 45 -5.10 -4.83 -10.49
CA TYR A 45 -5.87 -5.62 -9.54
C TYR A 45 -5.79 -7.12 -9.85
N GLU A 46 -5.97 -7.50 -11.11
CA GLU A 46 -5.90 -8.91 -11.53
C GLU A 46 -4.49 -9.50 -11.37
N GLN A 47 -3.44 -8.67 -11.52
CA GLN A 47 -2.07 -9.13 -11.25
C GLN A 47 -1.88 -9.37 -9.75
N MET A 48 -2.32 -8.43 -8.90
CA MET A 48 -2.28 -8.59 -7.46
C MET A 48 -2.99 -9.88 -7.00
N LYS A 49 -4.21 -10.14 -7.50
CA LYS A 49 -4.96 -11.37 -7.16
C LYS A 49 -4.21 -12.64 -7.58
N ARG A 50 -3.64 -12.67 -8.79
CA ARG A 50 -2.82 -13.83 -9.25
C ARG A 50 -1.57 -14.03 -8.40
N ASP A 51 -0.92 -12.95 -7.99
CA ASP A 51 0.28 -13.03 -7.17
C ASP A 51 -0.07 -13.51 -5.75
N LEU A 52 -1.20 -13.07 -5.18
CA LEU A 52 -1.71 -13.59 -3.91
C LEU A 52 -2.02 -15.08 -3.98
N ASP A 53 -2.73 -15.54 -5.01
CA ASP A 53 -3.01 -16.96 -5.23
C ASP A 53 -1.70 -17.79 -5.31
N ALA A 54 -0.69 -17.26 -6.00
CA ALA A 54 0.61 -17.93 -6.13
C ALA A 54 1.42 -17.92 -4.82
N LEU A 55 1.29 -16.87 -3.99
CA LEU A 55 1.90 -16.81 -2.67
C LEU A 55 1.24 -17.84 -1.71
N GLU A 56 -0.09 -17.93 -1.70
CA GLU A 56 -0.79 -18.96 -0.90
C GLU A 56 -0.39 -20.39 -1.31
N GLU A 57 -0.24 -20.63 -2.62
CA GLU A 57 0.22 -21.95 -3.11
C GLU A 57 1.66 -22.26 -2.71
N ARG A 58 2.54 -21.24 -2.71
CA ARG A 58 3.97 -21.40 -2.37
C ARG A 58 4.21 -21.52 -0.86
N TYR A 59 3.44 -20.80 -0.05
CA TYR A 59 3.58 -20.70 1.41
C TYR A 59 2.31 -21.13 2.16
N PRO A 60 1.88 -22.40 2.01
CA PRO A 60 0.59 -22.84 2.52
C PRO A 60 0.47 -22.71 4.04
N GLY A 61 -0.58 -22.03 4.49
CA GLY A 61 -0.89 -21.81 5.90
C GLY A 61 -0.04 -20.76 6.61
N GLN A 62 0.78 -20.00 5.88
CA GLN A 62 1.58 -18.91 6.45
C GLN A 62 0.93 -17.53 6.25
N MET A 63 -0.11 -17.45 5.46
CA MET A 63 -0.92 -16.26 5.26
C MET A 63 -2.40 -16.64 5.14
N GLN A 64 -3.28 -15.67 5.38
CA GLN A 64 -4.71 -15.78 5.12
C GLN A 64 -5.11 -14.61 4.22
N VAL A 65 -5.99 -14.87 3.25
CA VAL A 65 -6.51 -13.84 2.34
C VAL A 65 -8.02 -13.75 2.52
N ASP A 66 -8.49 -12.60 2.98
CA ASP A 66 -9.90 -12.37 3.28
C ASP A 66 -10.47 -11.24 2.41
N SER A 67 -11.79 -11.25 2.27
CA SER A 67 -12.56 -10.17 1.67
C SER A 67 -13.13 -9.24 2.73
N LEU A 68 -12.81 -7.96 2.65
CA LEU A 68 -13.42 -6.91 3.47
C LEU A 68 -14.70 -6.31 2.84
N GLY A 69 -15.10 -6.80 1.67
CA GLY A 69 -16.24 -6.34 0.89
C GLY A 69 -15.91 -6.10 -0.57
N ALA A 70 -16.84 -5.52 -1.30
CA ALA A 70 -16.70 -5.25 -2.71
C ALA A 70 -16.88 -3.76 -3.01
N THR A 71 -16.09 -3.26 -3.97
CA THR A 71 -16.22 -1.90 -4.51
C THR A 71 -17.48 -1.73 -5.35
N ALA A 72 -17.73 -0.51 -5.80
CA ALA A 72 -18.88 -0.17 -6.63
C ALA A 72 -18.89 -0.94 -7.98
N ASP A 73 -17.73 -1.25 -8.58
CA ASP A 73 -17.61 -2.06 -9.80
C ASP A 73 -17.48 -3.56 -9.52
N GLY A 74 -17.63 -3.97 -8.26
CA GLY A 74 -17.68 -5.37 -7.83
C GLY A 74 -16.31 -6.04 -7.64
N ARG A 75 -15.21 -5.28 -7.57
CA ARG A 75 -13.89 -5.82 -7.20
C ARG A 75 -13.83 -6.03 -5.70
N ASP A 76 -13.19 -7.10 -5.31
CA ASP A 76 -12.97 -7.46 -3.93
C ASP A 76 -11.93 -6.54 -3.26
N ILE A 77 -12.23 -6.03 -2.06
CA ILE A 77 -11.27 -5.32 -1.24
C ILE A 77 -10.58 -6.36 -0.36
N THR A 78 -9.35 -6.66 -0.70
CA THR A 78 -8.64 -7.82 -0.15
C THR A 78 -7.79 -7.43 1.04
N GLU A 79 -7.93 -8.17 2.13
CA GLU A 79 -7.02 -8.18 3.28
C GLU A 79 -6.10 -9.40 3.21
N VAL A 80 -4.83 -9.19 3.53
CA VAL A 80 -3.85 -10.24 3.79
C VAL A 80 -3.48 -10.20 5.26
N VAL A 81 -3.63 -11.34 5.94
CA VAL A 81 -3.27 -11.48 7.35
C VAL A 81 -2.01 -12.31 7.46
N LEU A 82 -1.00 -11.78 8.13
CA LEU A 82 0.25 -12.46 8.46
C LEU A 82 0.40 -12.53 9.98
N GLY A 83 0.68 -13.71 10.53
CA GLY A 83 0.74 -13.96 11.97
C GLY A 83 -0.52 -14.60 12.53
N ASP A 84 -0.61 -14.69 13.85
CA ASP A 84 -1.76 -15.27 14.56
C ASP A 84 -2.81 -14.16 14.84
N VAL A 85 -4.04 -14.35 14.39
CA VAL A 85 -5.17 -13.44 14.67
C VAL A 85 -5.52 -13.31 16.17
N ASN A 86 -4.94 -14.15 17.02
CA ASN A 86 -5.05 -14.06 18.48
C ASN A 86 -3.78 -13.47 19.12
N ALA A 87 -2.86 -12.91 18.35
CA ALA A 87 -1.68 -12.22 18.84
C ALA A 87 -2.05 -11.08 19.79
N GLU A 88 -1.11 -10.65 20.62
CA GLU A 88 -1.32 -9.53 21.55
C GLU A 88 -1.33 -8.18 20.81
N HIS A 89 -0.58 -8.10 19.69
CA HIS A 89 -0.38 -6.87 18.94
C HIS A 89 -0.93 -6.97 17.52
N HIS A 90 -1.71 -5.98 17.11
CA HIS A 90 -2.30 -5.88 15.78
C HIS A 90 -1.89 -4.59 15.08
N ILE A 91 -1.39 -4.68 13.86
CA ILE A 91 -0.95 -3.54 13.06
C ILE A 91 -1.72 -3.53 11.74
N LEU A 92 -2.37 -2.41 11.42
CA LEU A 92 -2.98 -2.20 10.11
C LEU A 92 -1.99 -1.51 9.18
N ILE A 93 -1.79 -2.09 8.00
CA ILE A 93 -1.02 -1.51 6.90
C ILE A 93 -1.96 -1.40 5.69
N GLN A 94 -2.13 -0.21 5.17
CA GLN A 94 -2.96 -0.01 3.99
C GLN A 94 -2.20 0.75 2.90
N ALA A 95 -2.43 0.37 1.65
CA ALA A 95 -1.77 0.96 0.50
C ALA A 95 -2.77 1.31 -0.61
N THR A 96 -2.41 2.30 -1.41
CA THR A 96 -3.14 2.65 -2.63
C THR A 96 -4.61 3.04 -2.38
N MET A 97 -4.82 3.85 -1.35
CA MET A 97 -6.10 4.53 -1.14
C MET A 97 -6.37 5.52 -2.29
N HIS A 98 -5.34 6.21 -2.77
CA HIS A 98 -5.41 7.00 -3.99
C HIS A 98 -5.01 6.16 -5.20
N ALA A 99 -5.86 6.18 -6.21
CA ALA A 99 -5.80 5.33 -7.39
C ALA A 99 -4.47 5.39 -8.16
N ARG A 100 -3.90 6.58 -8.34
CA ARG A 100 -2.65 6.81 -9.09
C ARG A 100 -1.39 6.36 -8.34
N GLU A 101 -1.52 5.94 -7.08
CA GLU A 101 -0.41 5.60 -6.19
C GLU A 101 -0.15 4.08 -6.13
N TYR A 102 -0.51 3.35 -7.20
CA TYR A 102 -0.52 1.87 -7.25
C TYR A 102 0.87 1.21 -7.11
N MET A 103 1.97 1.98 -7.15
CA MET A 103 3.28 1.43 -6.83
C MET A 103 3.40 1.06 -5.33
N ASN A 104 2.58 1.65 -4.47
CA ASN A 104 2.48 1.24 -3.06
C ASN A 104 1.84 -0.15 -2.90
N THR A 105 0.94 -0.57 -3.80
CA THR A 105 0.49 -1.97 -3.85
C THR A 105 1.66 -2.90 -4.12
N VAL A 106 2.52 -2.57 -5.08
CA VAL A 106 3.70 -3.40 -5.38
C VAL A 106 4.66 -3.46 -4.20
N LEU A 107 4.84 -2.34 -3.48
CA LEU A 107 5.63 -2.30 -2.25
C LEU A 107 5.07 -3.25 -1.20
N ALA A 108 3.78 -3.13 -0.88
CA ALA A 108 3.11 -3.99 0.10
C ALA A 108 3.19 -5.48 -0.30
N MET A 109 2.95 -5.80 -1.56
CA MET A 109 3.02 -7.18 -2.07
C MET A 109 4.45 -7.77 -2.01
N ASN A 110 5.48 -6.97 -2.30
CA ASN A 110 6.87 -7.42 -2.12
C ASN A 110 7.21 -7.62 -0.64
N GLN A 111 6.72 -6.76 0.26
CA GLN A 111 6.91 -6.92 1.69
C GLN A 111 6.21 -8.17 2.23
N ILE A 112 5.00 -8.50 1.72
CA ILE A 112 4.31 -9.77 2.01
C ILE A 112 5.17 -10.96 1.56
N GLU A 113 5.68 -10.96 0.32
CA GLU A 113 6.55 -12.05 -0.17
C GLU A 113 7.84 -12.16 0.61
N ASP A 114 8.47 -11.02 0.97
CA ASP A 114 9.68 -10.99 1.79
C ASP A 114 9.45 -11.56 3.18
N TYR A 115 8.32 -11.23 3.82
CA TYR A 115 7.92 -11.80 5.09
C TYR A 115 7.81 -13.33 5.00
N LEU A 116 7.03 -13.81 4.02
CA LEU A 116 6.79 -15.25 3.83
C LEU A 116 8.09 -16.04 3.52
N ARG A 117 8.98 -15.44 2.73
CA ARG A 117 10.24 -16.08 2.31
C ARG A 117 11.33 -16.07 3.40
N ASP A 118 11.43 -14.96 4.12
CA ASP A 118 12.62 -14.64 4.88
C ASP A 118 12.40 -14.48 6.39
N SER A 119 11.18 -14.62 6.91
CA SER A 119 10.85 -14.43 8.34
C SER A 119 11.75 -15.24 9.28
N GLU A 120 12.10 -16.48 8.89
CA GLU A 120 13.00 -17.35 9.67
C GLU A 120 14.49 -16.98 9.55
N ARG A 121 14.88 -16.14 8.59
CA ARG A 121 16.28 -15.89 8.21
C ARG A 121 16.72 -14.46 8.42
N ARG A 122 15.80 -13.50 8.34
CA ARG A 122 16.11 -12.07 8.49
C ARG A 122 16.15 -11.64 9.94
N SER A 123 16.93 -10.62 10.18
CA SER A 123 16.96 -9.93 11.47
C SER A 123 17.02 -8.42 11.24
N TYR A 124 16.36 -7.67 12.09
CA TYR A 124 16.45 -6.22 12.18
C TYR A 124 16.84 -5.82 13.60
N ALA A 125 17.72 -4.84 13.75
CA ALA A 125 18.21 -4.34 15.03
C ALA A 125 18.73 -5.46 16.00
N GLY A 126 19.15 -6.60 15.46
CA GLY A 126 19.67 -7.74 16.25
C GLY A 126 18.61 -8.74 16.72
N GLN A 127 17.35 -8.53 16.37
CA GLN A 127 16.25 -9.47 16.61
C GLN A 127 15.90 -10.18 15.30
N ARG A 128 15.57 -11.49 15.38
CA ARG A 128 15.06 -12.22 14.22
C ARG A 128 13.61 -11.82 13.95
N TRP A 129 13.24 -11.74 12.69
CA TRP A 129 11.85 -11.46 12.31
C TRP A 129 10.88 -12.47 12.91
N GLU A 130 11.21 -13.75 12.88
CA GLU A 130 10.43 -14.81 13.51
C GLU A 130 10.09 -14.49 14.99
N ASP A 131 11.06 -14.01 15.76
CA ASP A 131 10.87 -13.68 17.17
C ASP A 131 10.01 -12.41 17.36
N VAL A 132 10.10 -11.43 16.43
CA VAL A 132 9.28 -10.21 16.43
C VAL A 132 7.81 -10.55 16.15
N PHE A 133 7.57 -11.40 15.15
CA PHE A 133 6.21 -11.74 14.71
C PHE A 133 5.55 -12.88 15.53
N GLU A 134 6.18 -13.40 16.58
CA GLU A 134 5.55 -14.40 17.46
C GLU A 134 4.27 -13.87 18.13
N ASN A 135 4.22 -12.56 18.44
CA ASN A 135 3.08 -11.92 19.11
C ASN A 135 2.48 -10.75 18.32
N VAL A 136 2.76 -10.64 17.02
CA VAL A 136 2.27 -9.57 16.15
C VAL A 136 1.48 -10.17 14.99
N CYS A 137 0.29 -9.61 14.76
CA CYS A 137 -0.53 -9.88 13.59
C CYS A 137 -0.55 -8.66 12.69
N LEU A 138 -0.18 -8.84 11.43
CA LEU A 138 -0.26 -7.79 10.41
C LEU A 138 -1.53 -7.95 9.59
N HIS A 139 -2.34 -6.91 9.55
CA HIS A 139 -3.52 -6.74 8.71
C HIS A 139 -3.13 -5.84 7.54
N ILE A 140 -3.05 -6.38 6.33
CA ILE A 140 -2.52 -5.66 5.18
C ILE A 140 -3.61 -5.54 4.13
N ILE A 141 -3.95 -4.31 3.73
CA ILE A 141 -4.82 -4.04 2.57
C ILE A 141 -3.92 -3.51 1.45
N PRO A 142 -3.43 -4.36 0.55
CA PRO A 142 -2.40 -3.97 -0.42
C PRO A 142 -2.94 -3.04 -1.52
N MET A 143 -4.27 -3.03 -1.76
CA MET A 143 -4.93 -2.14 -2.72
C MET A 143 -6.31 -1.77 -2.19
N VAL A 144 -6.39 -0.64 -1.48
CA VAL A 144 -7.66 -0.15 -0.92
C VAL A 144 -8.65 0.22 -2.02
N ASN A 145 -8.17 0.78 -3.15
CA ASN A 145 -8.98 1.37 -4.21
C ASN A 145 -8.79 0.67 -5.57
N PRO A 146 -9.24 -0.59 -5.73
CA PRO A 146 -8.98 -1.34 -6.96
C PRO A 146 -9.73 -0.78 -8.19
N ASP A 147 -10.91 -0.22 -8.03
CA ASP A 147 -11.64 0.42 -9.13
C ASP A 147 -10.93 1.68 -9.61
N GLY A 148 -10.50 2.52 -8.68
CA GLY A 148 -9.74 3.72 -9.01
C GLY A 148 -8.41 3.39 -9.69
N VAL A 149 -7.68 2.37 -9.22
CA VAL A 149 -6.45 1.89 -9.86
C VAL A 149 -6.71 1.49 -11.31
N THR A 150 -7.81 0.76 -11.55
CA THR A 150 -8.22 0.38 -12.89
C THR A 150 -8.47 1.60 -13.79
N ILE A 151 -9.15 2.63 -13.25
CA ILE A 151 -9.35 3.90 -13.97
C ILE A 151 -8.02 4.59 -14.25
N SER A 152 -7.12 4.66 -13.27
CA SER A 152 -5.81 5.29 -13.45
C SER A 152 -4.94 4.59 -14.50
N GLN A 153 -5.07 3.27 -14.62
CA GLN A 153 -4.28 2.46 -15.54
C GLN A 153 -4.88 2.33 -16.93
N ASP A 154 -6.19 2.15 -17.04
CA ASP A 154 -6.88 1.73 -18.26
C ASP A 154 -8.02 2.69 -18.66
N GLY A 155 -8.22 3.78 -17.90
CA GLY A 155 -9.33 4.69 -18.12
C GLY A 155 -10.68 4.07 -17.84
N VAL A 156 -11.72 4.60 -18.45
CA VAL A 156 -13.10 4.11 -18.27
C VAL A 156 -13.32 2.70 -18.85
N ASP A 157 -12.49 2.27 -19.79
CA ASP A 157 -12.62 0.95 -20.42
C ASP A 157 -12.40 -0.21 -19.45
N GLY A 158 -11.67 0.04 -18.35
CA GLY A 158 -11.44 -0.92 -17.29
C GLY A 158 -12.64 -1.14 -16.34
N ILE A 159 -13.64 -0.27 -16.36
CA ILE A 159 -14.85 -0.37 -15.51
C ILE A 159 -15.90 -1.24 -16.20
N HIS A 160 -16.57 -2.10 -15.43
CA HIS A 160 -17.57 -3.05 -15.97
C HIS A 160 -18.98 -2.46 -15.96
N ASP A 161 -19.36 -1.72 -14.91
CA ASP A 161 -20.70 -1.14 -14.80
C ASP A 161 -20.84 0.10 -15.70
N GLU A 162 -21.79 0.06 -16.62
CA GLU A 162 -22.04 1.10 -17.60
C GLU A 162 -22.53 2.45 -16.99
N ASN A 163 -23.08 2.43 -15.78
CA ASN A 163 -23.49 3.66 -15.10
C ASN A 163 -22.28 4.29 -14.41
N LEU A 164 -21.40 3.50 -13.80
CA LEU A 164 -20.12 3.98 -13.27
C LEU A 164 -19.25 4.56 -14.39
N LYS A 165 -19.14 3.90 -15.55
CA LYS A 165 -18.44 4.47 -16.72
C LYS A 165 -18.93 5.88 -17.03
N LYS A 166 -20.25 6.04 -17.18
CA LYS A 166 -20.86 7.36 -17.45
C LYS A 166 -20.58 8.38 -16.34
N GLN A 167 -20.55 7.92 -15.08
CA GLN A 167 -20.24 8.80 -13.95
C GLN A 167 -18.79 9.27 -14.00
N VAL A 168 -17.85 8.38 -14.27
CA VAL A 168 -16.41 8.70 -14.41
C VAL A 168 -16.17 9.64 -15.61
N GLU A 169 -16.83 9.37 -16.75
CA GLU A 169 -16.79 10.30 -17.90
C GLU A 169 -17.39 11.66 -17.56
N GLN A 170 -18.46 11.69 -16.76
CA GLN A 170 -19.07 12.95 -16.31
C GLN A 170 -18.13 13.74 -15.37
N CYS A 171 -17.36 13.04 -14.51
CA CYS A 171 -16.32 13.68 -13.71
C CYS A 171 -15.32 14.41 -14.60
N TYR A 172 -14.80 13.73 -15.64
CA TYR A 172 -13.90 14.35 -16.62
C TYR A 172 -14.48 15.61 -17.24
N GLN A 173 -15.72 15.54 -17.76
CA GLN A 173 -16.39 16.69 -18.39
C GLN A 173 -16.60 17.87 -17.40
N THR A 174 -16.96 17.55 -16.17
CA THR A 174 -17.21 18.54 -15.11
C THR A 174 -15.90 19.19 -14.65
N ASP A 175 -14.88 18.42 -14.44
CA ASP A 175 -13.56 18.92 -14.01
C ASP A 175 -12.94 19.80 -15.11
N LEU A 176 -13.02 19.35 -16.37
CA LEU A 176 -12.55 20.14 -17.51
C LEU A 176 -13.31 21.48 -17.65
N ALA A 177 -14.62 21.47 -17.48
CA ALA A 177 -15.44 22.68 -17.51
C ALA A 177 -15.09 23.66 -16.37
N ASN A 178 -14.62 23.14 -15.24
CA ASN A 178 -14.15 23.91 -14.09
C ASN A 178 -12.66 24.27 -14.16
N GLY A 179 -11.98 23.97 -15.27
CA GLY A 179 -10.56 24.25 -15.47
C GLY A 179 -9.63 23.35 -14.65
N LYS A 180 -10.09 22.15 -14.25
CA LYS A 180 -9.34 21.16 -13.51
C LYS A 180 -8.87 20.02 -14.43
N GLY A 181 -7.68 19.49 -14.15
CA GLY A 181 -7.12 18.35 -14.87
C GLY A 181 -6.68 18.68 -16.31
N SER A 182 -6.31 17.63 -17.03
CA SER A 182 -5.85 17.71 -18.40
C SER A 182 -7.01 17.66 -19.40
N SER A 183 -6.89 18.43 -20.50
CA SER A 183 -7.79 18.27 -21.65
C SER A 183 -7.51 17.01 -22.48
N ASP A 184 -6.37 16.38 -22.26
CA ASP A 184 -6.06 15.03 -22.73
C ASP A 184 -6.69 14.03 -21.76
N MET A 185 -7.64 13.23 -22.26
CA MET A 185 -8.41 12.28 -21.45
C MET A 185 -7.52 11.17 -20.88
N GLU A 186 -6.54 10.69 -21.63
CA GLU A 186 -5.60 9.67 -21.16
C GLU A 186 -4.77 10.22 -19.99
N GLN A 187 -4.25 11.42 -20.13
CA GLN A 187 -3.49 12.08 -19.06
C GLN A 187 -4.38 12.40 -17.84
N TYR A 188 -5.64 12.76 -18.04
CA TYR A 188 -6.59 12.99 -16.95
C TYR A 188 -6.81 11.73 -16.12
N PHE A 189 -7.13 10.60 -16.77
CA PHE A 189 -7.33 9.33 -16.06
C PHE A 189 -6.05 8.79 -15.47
N ARG A 190 -4.92 8.93 -16.13
CA ARG A 190 -3.63 8.54 -15.57
C ARG A 190 -3.37 9.17 -14.20
N THR A 191 -3.85 10.38 -13.97
CA THR A 191 -3.70 11.10 -12.68
C THR A 191 -4.93 10.97 -11.77
N TRP A 192 -5.86 10.05 -12.08
CA TRP A 192 -7.05 9.80 -11.27
C TRP A 192 -6.69 9.39 -9.85
N LYS A 193 -7.26 10.06 -8.85
CA LYS A 193 -6.97 9.87 -7.42
C LYS A 193 -8.13 9.20 -6.69
N ALA A 194 -9.37 9.50 -7.09
CA ALA A 194 -10.61 9.08 -6.46
C ALA A 194 -10.91 7.57 -6.68
N ASN A 195 -11.99 7.07 -6.04
CA ASN A 195 -12.59 5.79 -6.40
C ASN A 195 -13.46 5.92 -7.67
N ALA A 196 -14.17 4.84 -8.07
CA ALA A 196 -15.01 4.87 -9.27
C ALA A 196 -16.26 5.77 -9.12
N GLU A 197 -16.64 6.12 -7.91
CA GLU A 197 -17.74 7.07 -7.66
C GLU A 197 -17.28 8.53 -7.63
N GLY A 198 -15.99 8.78 -7.91
CA GLY A 198 -15.39 10.12 -7.93
C GLY A 198 -15.18 10.69 -6.54
N VAL A 199 -15.06 9.84 -5.52
CA VAL A 199 -14.81 10.22 -4.12
C VAL A 199 -13.33 10.07 -3.80
N ASP A 200 -12.71 11.13 -3.28
CA ASP A 200 -11.38 11.09 -2.69
C ASP A 200 -11.46 10.35 -1.35
N LEU A 201 -11.05 9.09 -1.34
CA LEU A 201 -11.19 8.23 -0.16
C LEU A 201 -10.48 8.79 1.07
N ASN A 202 -9.34 9.47 0.89
CA ASN A 202 -8.63 10.14 1.99
C ASN A 202 -9.26 11.49 2.39
N ARG A 203 -10.53 11.70 2.03
CA ARG A 203 -11.42 12.78 2.48
C ARG A 203 -12.77 12.22 2.97
N ASN A 204 -12.90 10.90 3.03
CA ASN A 204 -14.17 10.21 3.35
C ASN A 204 -14.24 9.69 4.79
N PHE A 205 -13.40 10.18 5.71
CA PHE A 205 -13.40 9.79 7.13
C PHE A 205 -13.93 10.91 8.01
N ASP A 206 -14.53 10.56 9.15
CA ASP A 206 -15.15 11.50 10.10
C ASP A 206 -14.14 12.21 11.00
N ALA A 207 -13.12 12.80 10.42
CA ALA A 207 -12.11 13.60 11.09
C ALA A 207 -12.19 15.05 10.57
N GLY A 208 -13.15 15.82 11.07
CA GLY A 208 -13.45 17.16 10.53
C GLY A 208 -14.15 17.15 9.17
N TRP A 209 -14.77 16.03 8.80
CA TRP A 209 -15.42 15.83 7.50
C TRP A 209 -16.45 16.92 7.19
N GLU A 210 -17.25 17.31 8.18
CA GLU A 210 -18.32 18.29 7.97
C GLU A 210 -17.77 19.67 7.57
N SER A 211 -16.65 20.07 8.15
CA SER A 211 -15.97 21.35 7.90
C SER A 211 -15.04 21.35 6.69
N TYR A 212 -14.66 20.18 6.18
CA TYR A 212 -13.80 20.08 5.00
C TYR A 212 -14.49 20.67 3.75
N ILE A 213 -13.78 21.55 3.05
CA ILE A 213 -14.23 22.22 1.83
C ILE A 213 -13.35 21.75 0.68
N GLY A 214 -13.89 20.90 -0.17
CA GLY A 214 -13.22 20.38 -1.36
C GLY A 214 -14.07 20.54 -2.62
N ALA A 215 -14.04 19.56 -3.50
CA ALA A 215 -14.91 19.51 -4.67
C ALA A 215 -16.39 19.41 -4.24
N SER A 216 -17.27 20.11 -4.95
CA SER A 216 -18.69 20.15 -4.61
C SER A 216 -19.49 18.93 -5.08
N GLY A 217 -18.87 18.01 -5.79
CA GLY A 217 -19.43 16.76 -6.31
C GLY A 217 -18.33 15.85 -6.84
N PRO A 218 -18.70 14.68 -7.39
CA PRO A 218 -17.76 13.70 -7.92
C PRO A 218 -16.72 14.33 -8.84
N SER A 219 -15.43 14.01 -8.57
CA SER A 219 -14.28 14.61 -9.23
C SER A 219 -13.10 13.66 -9.18
N THR A 220 -12.03 13.95 -9.93
CA THR A 220 -10.79 13.17 -9.84
C THR A 220 -10.14 13.19 -8.46
N GLU A 221 -10.40 14.26 -7.67
CA GLU A 221 -9.84 14.43 -6.32
C GLU A 221 -10.65 15.42 -5.47
N CYS A 222 -10.41 15.40 -4.16
CA CYS A 222 -10.95 16.35 -3.19
C CYS A 222 -12.49 16.32 -3.00
N TYR A 223 -13.23 15.39 -3.57
CA TYR A 223 -14.64 15.20 -3.23
C TYR A 223 -14.76 14.22 -2.07
N LYS A 224 -15.38 14.66 -0.97
CA LYS A 224 -15.44 13.92 0.29
C LYS A 224 -16.54 12.86 0.38
N GLY A 225 -17.32 12.68 -0.70
CA GLY A 225 -18.51 11.81 -0.66
C GLY A 225 -19.75 12.49 -0.09
N THR A 226 -20.79 11.71 0.12
CA THR A 226 -22.11 12.16 0.59
C THR A 226 -22.28 12.15 2.11
N ALA A 227 -21.45 11.36 2.78
CA ALA A 227 -21.36 11.22 4.23
C ALA A 227 -19.96 10.67 4.62
N PRO A 228 -19.51 10.81 5.88
CA PRO A 228 -18.33 10.11 6.34
C PRO A 228 -18.51 8.59 6.17
N ALA A 229 -17.45 7.92 5.74
CA ALA A 229 -17.44 6.50 5.42
C ALA A 229 -18.62 6.06 4.53
N SER A 230 -18.99 6.90 3.54
CA SER A 230 -20.00 6.52 2.55
C SER A 230 -19.52 5.39 1.66
N GLU A 231 -18.23 5.35 1.34
CA GLU A 231 -17.61 4.44 0.39
C GLU A 231 -17.33 3.05 0.98
N ALA A 232 -17.41 2.03 0.13
CA ALA A 232 -17.11 0.65 0.53
C ALA A 232 -15.67 0.49 0.97
N GLU A 233 -14.75 1.14 0.28
CA GLU A 233 -13.31 1.13 0.56
C GLU A 233 -12.98 1.75 1.93
N SER A 234 -13.63 2.86 2.27
CA SER A 234 -13.48 3.48 3.59
C SER A 234 -14.01 2.58 4.70
N LYS A 235 -15.18 1.94 4.48
CA LYS A 235 -15.75 0.96 5.42
C LYS A 235 -14.85 -0.26 5.60
N ALA A 236 -14.24 -0.73 4.53
CA ALA A 236 -13.31 -1.86 4.57
C ALA A 236 -12.11 -1.57 5.48
N VAL A 237 -11.50 -0.39 5.35
CA VAL A 237 -10.41 0.03 6.24
C VAL A 237 -10.87 0.12 7.70
N LEU A 238 -12.04 0.71 7.95
CA LEU A 238 -12.57 0.86 9.31
C LEU A 238 -12.96 -0.47 9.92
N SER A 239 -13.43 -1.45 9.13
CA SER A 239 -13.84 -2.76 9.65
C SER A 239 -12.69 -3.51 10.31
N VAL A 240 -11.44 -3.30 9.90
CA VAL A 240 -10.29 -3.90 10.58
C VAL A 240 -10.14 -3.33 11.99
N ALA A 241 -10.26 -2.00 12.15
CA ALA A 241 -10.21 -1.36 13.47
C ALA A 241 -11.45 -1.68 14.36
N GLU A 242 -12.57 -2.05 13.74
CA GLU A 242 -13.75 -2.49 14.48
C GLU A 242 -13.64 -3.93 15.00
N ASN A 243 -12.85 -4.76 14.31
CA ASN A 243 -12.70 -6.18 14.64
C ASN A 243 -11.47 -6.48 15.52
N TYR A 244 -10.46 -5.62 15.50
CA TYR A 244 -9.18 -5.83 16.19
C TYR A 244 -8.77 -4.59 17.00
N ASP A 245 -8.13 -4.81 18.14
CA ASP A 245 -7.54 -3.76 18.96
C ASP A 245 -6.17 -3.38 18.37
N LEU A 246 -6.18 -2.43 17.45
CA LEU A 246 -5.00 -2.06 16.69
C LEU A 246 -4.04 -1.19 17.52
N ASP A 247 -2.76 -1.55 17.54
CA ASP A 247 -1.69 -0.75 18.14
C ASP A 247 -1.34 0.47 17.27
N CYS A 248 -1.35 0.31 15.94
CA CYS A 248 -1.12 1.43 15.02
C CYS A 248 -1.65 1.16 13.62
N CYS A 249 -1.69 2.25 12.81
CA CYS A 249 -2.02 2.21 11.39
C CYS A 249 -0.92 2.86 10.55
N ILE A 250 -0.47 2.19 9.49
CA ILE A 250 0.51 2.69 8.52
C ILE A 250 -0.18 2.83 7.16
N ALA A 251 -0.23 4.04 6.64
CA ALA A 251 -0.83 4.37 5.36
C ALA A 251 0.25 4.69 4.31
N TYR A 252 0.36 3.87 3.26
CA TYR A 252 1.26 4.13 2.14
C TYR A 252 0.59 5.01 1.09
N HIS A 253 1.19 6.15 0.87
CA HIS A 253 0.82 7.17 -0.12
C HIS A 253 2.00 7.55 -1.02
N SER A 254 1.80 8.46 -1.93
CA SER A 254 2.80 9.09 -2.79
C SER A 254 2.35 10.55 -3.09
N PHE A 255 3.28 11.52 -3.10
CA PHE A 255 4.72 11.39 -3.07
C PHE A 255 5.39 12.46 -2.19
N GLY A 256 6.71 12.31 -1.89
CA GLY A 256 7.45 13.33 -1.14
C GLY A 256 8.67 12.80 -0.40
N ASN A 257 8.79 11.47 -0.19
CA ASN A 257 9.79 10.86 0.70
C ASN A 257 9.74 11.43 2.12
N LEU A 258 8.55 11.58 2.65
CA LEU A 258 8.28 12.15 3.96
C LEU A 258 7.22 11.37 4.73
N ILE A 259 7.05 11.68 6.02
CA ILE A 259 6.09 11.06 6.93
C ILE A 259 5.23 12.15 7.53
N TYR A 260 3.91 12.10 7.27
CA TYR A 260 2.95 12.90 8.01
C TYR A 260 2.54 12.20 9.29
N TRP A 261 2.48 12.96 10.38
CA TRP A 261 2.11 12.52 11.72
C TRP A 261 1.48 13.64 12.54
N ASN A 262 1.05 13.37 13.75
CA ASN A 262 0.49 14.27 14.76
C ASN A 262 -1.02 14.57 14.58
N TYR A 263 -1.46 14.99 13.41
CA TYR A 263 -2.87 15.30 13.08
C TYR A 263 -3.63 16.17 14.11
N GLY A 264 -2.93 16.88 15.01
CA GLY A 264 -3.52 17.67 16.09
C GLY A 264 -3.82 16.88 17.37
N SER A 265 -3.31 15.66 17.50
CA SER A 265 -3.42 14.83 18.70
C SER A 265 -2.77 15.46 19.93
N GLN A 266 -3.12 14.96 21.11
CA GLN A 266 -2.60 15.43 22.39
C GLN A 266 -2.39 14.27 23.38
N GLY A 267 -1.61 14.52 24.45
CA GLY A 267 -1.40 13.56 25.51
C GLY A 267 -0.68 12.29 25.09
N ASP A 268 -1.15 11.14 25.53
CA ASP A 268 -0.48 9.84 25.31
C ASP A 268 -0.51 9.43 23.82
N VAL A 269 -1.58 9.74 23.10
CA VAL A 269 -1.68 9.47 21.66
C VAL A 269 -0.64 10.24 20.86
N LEU A 270 -0.42 11.54 21.22
CA LEU A 270 0.64 12.33 20.58
C LEU A 270 2.03 11.73 20.79
N ASN A 271 2.30 11.23 21.99
CA ASN A 271 3.59 10.61 22.30
C ASN A 271 3.78 9.32 21.49
N ALA A 272 2.76 8.45 21.46
CA ALA A 272 2.78 7.21 20.71
C ALA A 272 2.88 7.43 19.19
N ASP A 273 2.17 8.44 18.67
CA ASP A 273 2.24 8.83 17.26
C ASP A 273 3.63 9.36 16.88
N GLN A 274 4.26 10.13 17.79
CA GLN A 274 5.63 10.59 17.60
C GLN A 274 6.65 9.44 17.63
N GLU A 275 6.47 8.48 18.53
CA GLU A 275 7.33 7.30 18.61
C GLU A 275 7.20 6.45 17.32
N LEU A 276 5.97 6.21 16.85
CA LEU A 276 5.72 5.51 15.57
C LEU A 276 6.39 6.24 14.40
N ALA A 277 6.17 7.55 14.27
CA ALA A 277 6.77 8.35 13.21
C ALA A 277 8.30 8.34 13.26
N GLN A 278 8.90 8.36 14.47
CA GLN A 278 10.34 8.27 14.63
C GLN A 278 10.87 6.90 14.22
N CYS A 279 10.20 5.80 14.60
CA CYS A 279 10.56 4.45 14.14
C CYS A 279 10.54 4.35 12.63
N VAL A 280 9.49 4.85 11.98
CA VAL A 280 9.39 4.87 10.52
C VAL A 280 10.49 5.72 9.89
N SER A 281 10.82 6.88 10.47
CA SER A 281 11.91 7.75 10.00
C SER A 281 13.28 7.09 10.14
N ASP A 282 13.53 6.39 11.23
CA ASP A 282 14.80 5.70 11.48
C ASP A 282 15.04 4.58 10.46
N VAL A 283 13.99 3.87 10.05
CA VAL A 283 14.06 2.80 9.05
C VAL A 283 14.19 3.36 7.64
N THR A 284 13.29 4.27 7.26
CA THR A 284 13.18 4.75 5.87
C THR A 284 14.16 5.87 5.52
N GLY A 285 14.60 6.63 6.53
CA GLY A 285 15.35 7.87 6.35
C GLY A 285 14.48 9.01 5.80
N TYR A 286 13.15 8.92 5.90
CA TYR A 286 12.23 9.97 5.48
C TYR A 286 12.07 11.03 6.57
N GLU A 287 11.83 12.27 6.14
CA GLU A 287 11.65 13.41 7.04
C GLU A 287 10.25 13.41 7.66
N MET A 288 10.17 13.70 8.97
CA MET A 288 8.91 13.79 9.70
C MET A 288 8.28 15.18 9.52
N HIS A 289 7.04 15.22 9.08
CA HIS A 289 6.25 16.44 8.92
C HIS A 289 5.02 16.42 9.82
N SER A 290 4.95 17.37 10.77
CA SER A 290 3.77 17.52 11.61
C SER A 290 2.66 18.25 10.88
N THR A 291 1.47 17.65 10.78
CA THR A 291 0.32 18.22 10.06
C THR A 291 -0.32 19.42 10.78
N VAL A 292 0.01 19.68 12.04
CA VAL A 292 -0.56 20.80 12.84
C VAL A 292 -0.27 22.17 12.21
N GLN A 293 0.81 22.28 11.44
CA GLN A 293 1.21 23.55 10.82
C GLN A 293 0.49 23.80 9.48
N ASP A 294 -0.05 22.74 8.86
CA ASP A 294 -0.66 22.78 7.53
C ASP A 294 -2.15 22.44 7.57
N SER A 295 -2.89 23.00 8.52
CA SER A 295 -4.28 22.69 8.90
C SER A 295 -5.36 22.71 7.81
N THR A 296 -5.01 22.57 6.55
CA THR A 296 -5.93 22.57 5.42
C THR A 296 -6.44 21.20 5.02
N ASP A 297 -5.78 20.14 5.45
CA ASP A 297 -6.18 18.77 5.13
C ASP A 297 -6.86 18.13 6.34
N ALA A 298 -8.14 17.84 6.19
CA ALA A 298 -8.97 17.15 7.16
C ALA A 298 -9.70 15.98 6.47
N ALA A 299 -10.38 15.16 7.27
CA ALA A 299 -11.19 14.03 6.84
C ALA A 299 -10.37 12.86 6.22
N GLY A 300 -9.08 12.81 6.51
CA GLY A 300 -8.20 11.72 6.11
C GLY A 300 -8.29 10.49 7.02
N CYS A 301 -7.79 9.36 6.52
CA CYS A 301 -7.77 8.10 7.24
C CYS A 301 -6.92 8.19 8.52
N SER A 302 -5.65 8.59 8.40
CA SER A 302 -4.76 8.72 9.55
C SER A 302 -5.26 9.76 10.55
N ASP A 303 -5.87 10.88 10.08
CA ASP A 303 -6.56 11.84 10.97
C ASP A 303 -7.61 11.14 11.83
N TYR A 304 -8.42 10.30 11.22
CA TYR A 304 -9.51 9.60 11.92
C TYR A 304 -8.98 8.59 12.95
N PHE A 305 -7.98 7.80 12.58
CA PHE A 305 -7.35 6.85 13.50
C PHE A 305 -6.79 7.56 14.74
N VAL A 306 -6.06 8.65 14.54
CA VAL A 306 -5.43 9.40 15.64
C VAL A 306 -6.45 10.17 16.47
N LEU A 307 -7.34 10.94 15.82
CA LEU A 307 -8.23 11.87 16.52
C LEU A 307 -9.49 11.22 17.10
N ASN A 308 -10.05 10.23 16.41
CA ASN A 308 -11.34 9.65 16.77
C ASN A 308 -11.20 8.29 17.48
N LEU A 309 -10.22 7.46 17.03
CA LEU A 309 -9.98 6.15 17.65
C LEU A 309 -8.90 6.16 18.72
N GLY A 310 -8.02 7.18 18.73
CA GLY A 310 -6.88 7.24 19.66
C GLY A 310 -5.78 6.23 19.31
N ILE A 311 -5.76 5.78 18.07
CA ILE A 311 -4.78 4.82 17.53
C ILE A 311 -3.69 5.61 16.80
N PRO A 312 -2.40 5.46 17.17
CA PRO A 312 -1.29 6.09 16.45
C PRO A 312 -1.32 5.74 14.96
N ALA A 313 -1.11 6.73 14.10
CA ALA A 313 -1.11 6.49 12.65
C ALA A 313 -0.16 7.43 11.92
N VAL A 314 0.50 6.89 10.90
CA VAL A 314 1.37 7.67 10.01
C VAL A 314 0.96 7.53 8.56
N THR A 315 1.15 8.61 7.80
CA THR A 315 1.06 8.59 6.34
C THR A 315 2.47 8.70 5.77
N ILE A 316 2.89 7.68 5.02
CA ILE A 316 4.20 7.62 4.40
C ILE A 316 4.05 7.99 2.92
N GLU A 317 4.61 9.11 2.53
CA GLU A 317 4.61 9.61 1.15
C GLU A 317 5.82 9.07 0.39
N ASN A 318 5.66 7.94 -0.24
CA ASN A 318 6.71 7.25 -0.99
C ASN A 318 6.97 7.87 -2.36
N GLY A 319 8.26 7.87 -2.80
CA GLY A 319 8.66 8.46 -4.08
C GLY A 319 8.86 9.96 -4.03
N GLY A 320 9.63 10.51 -4.96
CA GLY A 320 10.14 11.87 -4.83
C GLY A 320 9.69 12.85 -5.91
N SER A 321 9.19 12.42 -7.05
CA SER A 321 9.04 13.32 -8.20
C SER A 321 7.61 13.54 -8.67
N GLU A 322 6.86 12.48 -8.91
CA GLU A 322 5.52 12.56 -9.50
C GLU A 322 4.64 11.33 -9.15
N CYS A 323 3.35 11.43 -9.46
CA CYS A 323 2.39 10.36 -9.31
C CYS A 323 1.48 10.28 -10.55
N PRO A 324 1.37 9.09 -11.21
CA PRO A 324 1.99 7.80 -10.85
C PRO A 324 3.51 7.84 -10.87
N MET A 325 4.11 7.16 -9.87
CA MET A 325 5.55 7.11 -9.67
C MET A 325 6.29 6.47 -10.87
N PRO A 326 7.39 7.08 -11.38
CA PRO A 326 8.23 6.46 -12.38
C PRO A 326 8.86 5.15 -11.89
N ILE A 327 8.98 4.16 -12.78
CA ILE A 327 9.51 2.83 -12.41
C ILE A 327 10.93 2.90 -11.84
N GLU A 328 11.72 3.88 -12.26
CA GLU A 328 13.09 4.09 -11.82
C GLU A 328 13.19 4.44 -10.32
N GLU A 329 12.12 5.01 -9.75
CA GLU A 329 12.05 5.36 -8.33
C GLU A 329 11.64 4.16 -7.46
N TYR A 330 11.08 3.10 -8.04
CA TYR A 330 10.57 1.95 -7.28
C TYR A 330 11.67 1.26 -6.46
N GLN A 331 12.79 0.90 -7.08
CA GLN A 331 13.84 0.17 -6.39
C GLN A 331 14.48 0.96 -5.23
N PRO A 332 14.78 2.26 -5.36
CA PRO A 332 15.19 3.08 -4.22
C PRO A 332 14.13 3.17 -3.11
N MET A 333 12.85 3.31 -3.47
CA MET A 333 11.74 3.32 -2.52
C MET A 333 11.64 2.00 -1.76
N TYR A 334 11.63 0.86 -2.47
CA TYR A 334 11.59 -0.46 -1.87
C TYR A 334 12.74 -0.68 -0.87
N GLN A 335 13.97 -0.33 -1.24
CA GLN A 335 15.13 -0.47 -0.36
C GLN A 335 15.02 0.33 0.95
N ARG A 336 14.31 1.45 0.95
CA ARG A 336 14.07 2.25 2.16
C ARG A 336 13.00 1.63 3.05
N ASN A 337 12.01 0.98 2.45
CA ASN A 337 10.83 0.47 3.15
C ASN A 337 10.89 -1.03 3.47
N GLN A 338 11.81 -1.80 2.90
CA GLN A 338 11.82 -3.26 2.95
C GLN A 338 11.87 -3.86 4.38
N ASP A 339 12.41 -3.13 5.35
CA ASP A 339 12.53 -3.57 6.74
C ASP A 339 11.53 -2.86 7.68
N LEU A 340 10.52 -2.17 7.13
CA LEU A 340 9.61 -1.34 7.92
C LEU A 340 8.69 -2.15 8.83
N TRP A 341 8.43 -3.40 8.52
CA TRP A 341 7.53 -4.27 9.30
C TRP A 341 8.25 -5.07 10.39
N ALA A 342 9.56 -4.86 10.60
CA ALA A 342 10.37 -5.61 11.55
C ALA A 342 10.70 -4.85 12.85
#